data_c911db2d07c56bd23b8e37706d574298
#
_entry.id   c911db2d07c56bd23b8e37706d574298
#
_cell.length_a   1.000
_cell.length_b   1.000
_cell.length_c   1.000
_cell.angle_alpha   90.00
_cell.angle_beta   90.00
_cell.angle_gamma   90.00
#
_symmetry.space_group_name_H-M   'P 1'
#
loop_
_entity.id
_entity.type
_entity.pdbx_description
1 polymer ?
#
loop_
_entity_poly.entity_id
_entity_poly.type
_entity_poly.pdbx_seq_one_letter_code
_entity_poly.pdbx_strand_id
1 'polypeptide(L)'
;MFEARNSAVPVAGTLKIDYQPDRLRLTRPNDKEGSPEMKRTSPTRRDLLATAAAATAVSMAEVAPAAAQAGPKPIFPVPMVTIPIVGESQVFQVRRIYCIGRNYAAHAIERGSDPNREPPFFFQKPTDAIQNVAVGEVADHPYPSLTKNYHHEVELVAALKSGGTNIPADKALDHVYGYALGLDMTRRDLQNGMAAEKKPWEIGKSFDHAAVLGPIHPASKTGHFEKGAISLAINGTVKQSSDLSKMIWSVAEQIAKLSEAFELKAGDIIYSGTPENVGPVVKGDVLLCKLEGLPDMSIKIV
;
A
#
# COMPACT_ATOMS: atom_id res chain seq x y z
N MET A 1 -54.63 -13.72 28.72
CA MET A 1 -55.26 -12.54 28.14
C MET A 1 -54.43 -11.32 28.62
N PHE A 2 -53.38 -10.98 27.85
CA PHE A 2 -52.59 -9.75 28.06
C PHE A 2 -52.32 -9.17 26.70
N GLU A 3 -52.97 -8.06 26.38
CA GLU A 3 -52.75 -7.28 25.19
C GLU A 3 -51.45 -6.46 25.34
N ALA A 4 -50.50 -6.65 24.43
CA ALA A 4 -49.34 -5.79 24.30
C ALA A 4 -49.65 -4.66 23.32
N ARG A 5 -49.66 -3.42 23.79
CA ARG A 5 -49.81 -2.21 22.99
C ARG A 5 -48.51 -1.92 22.24
N ASN A 6 -48.59 -1.97 20.92
CA ASN A 6 -47.55 -1.46 20.02
C ASN A 6 -47.55 0.08 20.02
N SER A 7 -46.51 0.71 20.55
CA SER A 7 -46.25 2.12 20.34
C SER A 7 -45.15 2.28 19.26
N ALA A 8 -45.58 2.70 18.07
CA ALA A 8 -44.69 3.03 16.98
C ALA A 8 -43.95 4.35 17.28
N VAL A 9 -42.60 4.33 17.27
CA VAL A 9 -41.74 5.51 17.29
C VAL A 9 -41.61 6.00 15.87
N PRO A 10 -41.77 7.30 15.54
CA PRO A 10 -41.61 7.80 14.20
C PRO A 10 -40.11 7.83 13.81
N VAL A 11 -39.75 7.21 12.70
CA VAL A 11 -38.44 7.24 12.08
C VAL A 11 -38.27 8.60 11.44
N ALA A 12 -37.33 9.40 11.97
CA ALA A 12 -36.94 10.69 11.43
C ALA A 12 -36.26 10.56 10.07
N GLY A 13 -36.52 11.53 9.22
CA GLY A 13 -36.22 11.69 7.82
C GLY A 13 -34.91 11.14 7.27
N THR A 14 -35.07 10.49 6.13
CA THR A 14 -34.00 10.05 5.24
C THR A 14 -33.24 11.28 4.68
N LEU A 15 -32.00 11.47 5.12
CA LEU A 15 -31.09 12.45 4.53
C LEU A 15 -30.70 11.92 3.15
N LYS A 16 -31.21 12.52 2.09
CA LYS A 16 -30.72 12.29 0.73
C LYS A 16 -29.46 13.16 0.56
N ILE A 17 -28.32 12.53 0.43
CA ILE A 17 -27.07 13.19 0.00
C ILE A 17 -27.05 13.12 -1.52
N ASP A 18 -27.41 14.23 -2.18
CA ASP A 18 -27.17 14.41 -3.60
C ASP A 18 -25.69 14.78 -3.81
N TYR A 19 -24.90 13.82 -4.25
CA TYR A 19 -23.52 14.03 -4.67
C TYR A 19 -23.51 14.60 -6.08
N GLN A 20 -23.22 15.91 -6.24
CA GLN A 20 -22.90 16.54 -7.52
C GLN A 20 -21.40 16.87 -7.57
N PRO A 21 -20.64 16.34 -8.56
CA PRO A 21 -19.17 16.53 -8.60
C PRO A 21 -18.68 17.86 -9.19
N ASP A 22 -19.54 18.82 -9.49
CA ASP A 22 -19.15 20.14 -10.05
C ASP A 22 -19.78 21.28 -9.28
N ARG A 23 -19.00 21.97 -8.44
CA ARG A 23 -18.98 23.40 -8.06
C ARG A 23 -18.50 23.64 -6.64
N LEU A 24 -17.18 23.71 -6.47
CA LEU A 24 -16.59 24.51 -5.38
C LEU A 24 -15.81 25.67 -6.01
N ARG A 25 -16.50 26.75 -6.35
CA ARG A 25 -15.89 28.07 -6.57
C ARG A 25 -15.73 28.73 -5.18
N LEU A 26 -14.52 28.74 -4.67
CA LEU A 26 -14.18 29.61 -3.56
C LEU A 26 -14.04 31.04 -4.09
N THR A 27 -15.01 31.90 -3.79
CA THR A 27 -14.90 33.36 -3.94
C THR A 27 -14.09 33.91 -2.79
N ARG A 28 -12.96 34.55 -3.08
CA ARG A 28 -12.20 35.32 -2.09
C ARG A 28 -12.92 36.64 -1.80
N PRO A 29 -12.97 37.11 -0.55
CA PRO A 29 -13.45 38.44 -0.25
C PRO A 29 -12.47 39.52 -0.77
N ASN A 30 -13.02 40.57 -1.35
CA ASN A 30 -12.31 41.78 -1.73
C ASN A 30 -11.87 42.54 -0.48
N ASP A 31 -10.57 42.60 -0.21
CA ASP A 31 -10.01 43.59 0.67
C ASP A 31 -9.34 44.70 -0.14
N LYS A 32 -10.05 45.82 -0.24
CA LYS A 32 -9.49 47.11 -0.61
C LYS A 32 -8.94 47.73 0.67
N GLU A 33 -7.64 47.77 0.85
CA GLU A 33 -6.99 48.79 1.65
C GLU A 33 -5.55 49.01 1.11
N GLY A 34 -5.22 50.31 0.93
CA GLY A 34 -4.03 50.75 0.23
C GLY A 34 -2.75 50.56 1.04
N SER A 35 -1.72 50.09 0.36
CA SER A 35 -0.35 50.09 0.90
C SER A 35 0.38 51.36 0.51
N PRO A 36 1.15 51.97 1.42
CA PRO A 36 1.93 53.16 1.10
C PRO A 36 3.15 52.81 0.23
N GLU A 37 3.35 53.67 -0.73
CA GLU A 37 4.43 53.64 -1.72
C GLU A 37 5.81 53.84 -1.08
N MET A 38 6.63 52.79 -1.04
CA MET A 38 8.02 52.84 -0.55
C MET A 38 8.93 53.21 -1.70
N LYS A 39 9.44 54.49 -1.71
CA LYS A 39 10.43 54.96 -2.66
C LYS A 39 11.74 54.17 -2.53
N ARG A 40 12.08 53.44 -3.54
CA ARG A 40 13.37 52.78 -3.68
C ARG A 40 14.41 53.83 -4.12
N THR A 41 15.32 54.18 -3.25
CA THR A 41 16.53 54.92 -3.58
C THR A 41 17.65 53.91 -3.91
N SER A 42 18.14 53.95 -5.13
CA SER A 42 19.28 53.11 -5.56
C SER A 42 20.57 53.71 -4.97
N PRO A 43 21.46 52.88 -4.38
CA PRO A 43 22.74 53.38 -3.87
C PRO A 43 23.67 53.77 -5.05
N THR A 44 24.35 54.91 -4.87
CA THR A 44 25.30 55.41 -5.86
C THR A 44 26.63 54.70 -5.78
N ARG A 45 27.42 54.73 -6.89
CA ARG A 45 28.72 54.09 -7.01
C ARG A 45 29.77 54.49 -5.96
N ARG A 46 29.51 55.50 -5.10
CA ARG A 46 30.42 55.93 -4.03
C ARG A 46 30.26 55.14 -2.73
N ASP A 47 29.11 54.44 -2.53
CA ASP A 47 28.86 53.68 -1.30
C ASP A 47 29.47 52.28 -1.34
N LEU A 48 30.06 51.87 -2.48
CA LEU A 48 30.65 50.54 -2.71
C LEU A 48 32.15 50.46 -2.43
N LEU A 49 32.81 51.56 -2.03
CA LEU A 49 34.27 51.60 -1.83
C LEU A 49 34.75 51.75 -0.38
N ALA A 50 33.87 51.68 0.60
CA ALA A 50 34.23 51.86 2.00
C ALA A 50 34.12 50.60 2.89
N THR A 51 34.00 49.41 2.31
CA THR A 51 33.92 48.16 3.08
C THR A 51 34.91 47.10 2.62
N ALA A 52 36.16 47.48 2.38
CA ALA A 52 37.23 46.54 2.13
C ALA A 52 38.37 46.78 3.10
N ALA A 53 38.23 46.44 4.37
CA ALA A 53 39.29 46.13 5.33
C ALA A 53 38.71 45.79 6.70
N ALA A 54 38.14 44.61 6.86
CA ALA A 54 38.07 43.94 8.14
C ALA A 54 38.13 42.44 7.85
N ALA A 55 39.34 41.93 7.73
CA ALA A 55 39.58 40.49 7.76
C ALA A 55 39.36 40.02 9.20
N THR A 56 38.16 39.67 9.53
CA THR A 56 37.84 38.96 10.75
C THR A 56 38.04 37.48 10.50
N ALA A 57 38.96 36.90 11.25
CA ALA A 57 39.19 35.48 11.36
C ALA A 57 37.85 34.80 11.76
N VAL A 58 37.18 34.15 10.81
CA VAL A 58 36.07 33.22 11.11
C VAL A 58 36.71 31.99 11.72
N SER A 59 36.70 31.92 13.03
CA SER A 59 36.91 30.68 13.78
C SER A 59 35.91 29.68 13.24
N MET A 60 36.43 28.64 12.57
CA MET A 60 35.61 27.43 12.29
C MET A 60 35.26 26.78 13.63
N ALA A 61 34.18 27.22 14.24
CA ALA A 61 33.55 26.44 15.26
C ALA A 61 33.03 25.17 14.53
N GLU A 62 33.62 24.02 14.83
CA GLU A 62 33.05 22.72 14.50
C GLU A 62 31.60 22.74 14.98
N VAL A 63 30.66 22.81 14.04
CA VAL A 63 29.25 22.56 14.33
C VAL A 63 29.16 21.08 14.68
N ALA A 64 29.23 20.78 15.95
CA ALA A 64 28.94 19.44 16.43
C ALA A 64 27.56 19.04 15.85
N PRO A 65 27.41 17.83 15.27
CA PRO A 65 26.13 17.39 14.77
C PRO A 65 25.13 17.50 15.92
N ALA A 66 24.07 18.26 15.67
CA ALA A 66 22.98 18.40 16.64
C ALA A 66 22.53 16.97 17.03
N ALA A 67 22.77 16.58 18.26
CA ALA A 67 22.30 15.30 18.75
C ALA A 67 20.79 15.27 18.51
N ALA A 68 20.34 14.36 17.65
CA ALA A 68 18.93 14.17 17.39
C ALA A 68 18.25 13.97 18.75
N GLN A 69 17.39 14.91 19.14
CA GLN A 69 16.67 14.79 20.39
C GLN A 69 15.88 13.50 20.32
N ALA A 70 16.23 12.55 21.19
CA ALA A 70 15.49 11.31 21.30
C ALA A 70 14.04 11.68 21.64
N GLY A 71 13.11 11.31 20.76
CA GLY A 71 11.68 11.54 20.97
C GLY A 71 11.21 10.88 22.30
N PRO A 72 9.99 11.17 22.72
CA PRO A 72 9.45 10.60 23.95
C PRO A 72 9.52 9.06 23.89
N LYS A 73 9.96 8.45 24.98
CA LYS A 73 10.04 6.98 25.08
C LYS A 73 8.63 6.40 25.18
N PRO A 74 8.26 5.37 24.39
CA PRO A 74 6.99 4.69 24.53
C PRO A 74 6.91 3.95 25.88
N ILE A 75 5.69 3.79 26.42
CA ILE A 75 5.47 3.05 27.68
C ILE A 75 5.93 1.59 27.54
N PHE A 76 5.71 1.00 26.38
CA PHE A 76 6.24 -0.32 25.99
C PHE A 76 6.67 -0.28 24.51
N PRO A 77 7.75 -1.00 24.15
CA PRO A 77 8.19 -1.04 22.76
C PRO A 77 7.22 -1.89 21.92
N VAL A 78 6.84 -1.37 20.74
CA VAL A 78 6.19 -2.16 19.69
C VAL A 78 7.27 -2.49 18.67
N PRO A 79 7.45 -3.78 18.29
CA PRO A 79 8.42 -4.16 17.28
C PRO A 79 8.17 -3.45 15.95
N MET A 80 9.23 -2.96 15.33
CA MET A 80 9.17 -2.41 13.97
C MET A 80 8.99 -3.57 12.99
N VAL A 81 7.97 -3.49 12.14
CA VAL A 81 7.77 -4.46 11.05
C VAL A 81 8.65 -4.10 9.88
N THR A 82 9.47 -5.05 9.44
CA THR A 82 10.45 -4.83 8.38
C THR A 82 10.46 -5.98 7.37
N ILE A 83 10.89 -5.67 6.15
CA ILE A 83 11.09 -6.63 5.07
C ILE A 83 12.57 -6.58 4.67
N PRO A 84 13.26 -7.73 4.55
CA PRO A 84 14.63 -7.78 4.03
C PRO A 84 14.73 -7.24 2.61
N ILE A 85 15.87 -6.63 2.27
CA ILE A 85 16.18 -6.15 0.92
C ILE A 85 17.32 -6.98 0.34
N VAL A 86 17.15 -7.49 -0.88
CA VAL A 86 18.16 -8.33 -1.52
C VAL A 86 19.42 -7.54 -1.82
N GLY A 87 20.55 -8.06 -1.29
CA GLY A 87 21.88 -7.48 -1.49
C GLY A 87 22.17 -6.22 -0.68
N GLU A 88 21.36 -5.94 0.35
CA GLU A 88 21.56 -4.82 1.27
C GLU A 88 21.54 -5.29 2.72
N SER A 89 22.28 -4.59 3.59
CA SER A 89 22.23 -4.82 5.04
C SER A 89 21.10 -4.04 5.72
N GLN A 90 20.51 -3.10 5.00
CA GLN A 90 19.36 -2.30 5.43
C GLN A 90 18.07 -3.07 5.22
N VAL A 91 17.04 -2.68 5.95
CA VAL A 91 15.70 -3.28 5.85
C VAL A 91 14.69 -2.23 5.43
N PHE A 92 13.64 -2.66 4.75
CA PHE A 92 12.51 -1.81 4.41
C PHE A 92 11.51 -1.80 5.57
N GLN A 93 11.30 -0.63 6.18
CA GLN A 93 10.31 -0.47 7.25
C GLN A 93 8.92 -0.33 6.65
N VAL A 94 7.97 -1.15 7.10
CA VAL A 94 6.60 -1.13 6.60
C VAL A 94 5.76 -0.11 7.35
N ARG A 95 5.02 0.72 6.60
CA ARG A 95 4.07 1.71 7.14
C ARG A 95 2.61 1.25 6.99
N ARG A 96 2.19 0.89 5.77
CA ARG A 96 0.84 0.40 5.48
C ARG A 96 0.89 -0.67 4.40
N ILE A 97 -0.08 -1.59 4.46
CA ILE A 97 -0.30 -2.62 3.45
C ILE A 97 -1.62 -2.32 2.75
N TYR A 98 -1.56 -1.94 1.49
CA TYR A 98 -2.70 -1.82 0.60
C TYR A 98 -2.83 -3.07 -0.25
N CYS A 99 -4.06 -3.49 -0.52
CA CYS A 99 -4.37 -4.61 -1.40
C CYS A 99 -5.41 -4.19 -2.43
N ILE A 100 -5.20 -4.57 -3.69
CA ILE A 100 -6.08 -4.26 -4.80
C ILE A 100 -7.00 -5.46 -5.06
N GLY A 101 -8.30 -5.26 -4.91
CA GLY A 101 -9.26 -6.33 -5.16
C GLY A 101 -9.57 -6.50 -6.66
N ARG A 102 -9.65 -7.77 -7.13
CA ARG A 102 -10.13 -8.16 -8.46
C ARG A 102 -9.40 -7.49 -9.63
N ASN A 103 -8.09 -7.45 -9.58
CA ASN A 103 -7.26 -6.74 -10.58
C ASN A 103 -6.86 -7.57 -11.80
N TYR A 104 -7.39 -8.79 -11.96
CA TYR A 104 -7.25 -9.59 -13.19
C TYR A 104 -8.63 -9.89 -13.73
N ALA A 105 -8.84 -9.69 -15.06
CA ALA A 105 -10.14 -9.84 -15.68
C ALA A 105 -10.75 -11.24 -15.46
N ALA A 106 -9.96 -12.29 -15.64
CA ALA A 106 -10.40 -13.67 -15.43
C ALA A 106 -10.76 -13.92 -13.96
N HIS A 107 -9.99 -13.39 -12.99
CA HIS A 107 -10.32 -13.47 -11.58
C HIS A 107 -11.58 -12.66 -11.22
N ALA A 108 -11.78 -11.48 -11.82
CA ALA A 108 -12.99 -10.70 -11.63
C ALA A 108 -14.24 -11.48 -12.06
N ILE A 109 -14.20 -12.17 -13.23
CA ILE A 109 -15.27 -13.05 -13.72
C ILE A 109 -15.49 -14.23 -12.79
N GLU A 110 -14.42 -14.92 -12.35
CA GLU A 110 -14.48 -16.02 -11.37
C GLU A 110 -15.21 -15.61 -10.08
N ARG A 111 -15.06 -14.34 -9.69
CA ARG A 111 -15.67 -13.77 -8.49
C ARG A 111 -17.05 -13.11 -8.74
N GLY A 112 -17.63 -13.30 -9.92
CA GLY A 112 -18.94 -12.78 -10.31
C GLY A 112 -18.99 -11.26 -10.49
N SER A 113 -17.86 -10.64 -10.87
CA SER A 113 -17.77 -9.20 -11.15
C SER A 113 -17.61 -8.94 -12.63
N ASP A 114 -17.93 -7.72 -13.06
CA ASP A 114 -17.68 -7.25 -14.42
C ASP A 114 -16.16 -7.01 -14.61
N PRO A 115 -15.51 -7.61 -15.64
CA PRO A 115 -14.12 -7.35 -15.95
C PRO A 115 -13.90 -5.98 -16.62
N ASN A 116 -14.97 -5.27 -17.01
CA ASN A 116 -14.88 -3.95 -17.62
C ASN A 116 -14.44 -2.93 -16.60
N ARG A 117 -13.20 -2.64 -16.58
CA ARG A 117 -12.44 -1.58 -15.91
C ARG A 117 -13.23 -0.70 -14.91
N GLU A 118 -13.96 -1.34 -13.98
CA GLU A 118 -14.53 -0.64 -12.82
C GLU A 118 -13.41 0.07 -12.05
N PRO A 119 -13.70 1.19 -11.38
CA PRO A 119 -12.72 1.80 -10.47
C PRO A 119 -12.17 0.77 -9.51
N PRO A 120 -10.84 0.72 -9.29
CA PRO A 120 -10.26 -0.27 -8.39
C PRO A 120 -10.77 -0.02 -6.97
N PHE A 121 -11.06 -1.09 -6.24
CA PHE A 121 -11.34 -0.98 -4.83
C PHE A 121 -10.17 -1.52 -4.01
N PHE A 122 -10.05 -1.01 -2.79
CA PHE A 122 -8.92 -1.25 -1.92
C PHE A 122 -9.37 -1.81 -0.59
N PHE A 123 -8.55 -2.66 0.00
CA PHE A 123 -8.62 -3.03 1.39
C PHE A 123 -7.21 -3.01 1.99
N GLN A 124 -7.09 -3.16 3.29
CA GLN A 124 -5.81 -3.13 3.98
C GLN A 124 -5.61 -4.38 4.81
N LYS A 125 -4.34 -4.74 5.00
CA LYS A 125 -3.92 -5.67 6.04
C LYS A 125 -3.15 -4.88 7.10
N PRO A 126 -3.20 -5.28 8.40
CA PRO A 126 -2.36 -4.68 9.43
C PRO A 126 -0.88 -4.96 9.12
N THR A 127 0.00 -4.07 9.51
CA THR A 127 1.44 -4.20 9.19
C THR A 127 2.06 -5.45 9.81
N ASP A 128 1.60 -5.84 10.99
CA ASP A 128 2.04 -7.03 11.72
C ASP A 128 1.48 -8.36 11.16
N ALA A 129 0.62 -8.30 10.13
CA ALA A 129 0.23 -9.49 9.37
C ALA A 129 1.35 -10.02 8.45
N ILE A 130 2.48 -9.33 8.33
CA ILE A 130 3.60 -9.76 7.48
C ILE A 130 4.26 -11.01 8.03
N GLN A 131 4.45 -11.97 7.12
CA GLN A 131 5.36 -13.11 7.31
C GLN A 131 6.44 -13.06 6.23
N ASN A 132 7.66 -12.76 6.62
CA ASN A 132 8.81 -12.81 5.71
C ASN A 132 9.20 -14.25 5.40
N VAL A 133 9.51 -14.53 4.12
CA VAL A 133 10.03 -15.82 3.65
C VAL A 133 11.39 -15.57 3.02
N ALA A 134 12.45 -16.21 3.52
CA ALA A 134 13.77 -16.04 2.96
C ALA A 134 13.93 -16.81 1.64
N VAL A 135 14.82 -16.31 0.77
CA VAL A 135 15.10 -16.97 -0.52
C VAL A 135 15.68 -18.35 -0.27
N GLY A 136 15.12 -19.35 -0.93
CA GLY A 136 15.57 -20.74 -0.84
C GLY A 136 15.04 -21.52 0.38
N GLU A 137 14.25 -20.87 1.24
CA GLU A 137 13.57 -21.55 2.35
C GLU A 137 12.17 -22.01 1.97
N VAL A 138 11.69 -23.06 2.64
CA VAL A 138 10.28 -23.43 2.74
C VAL A 138 9.82 -23.04 4.15
N ALA A 139 9.20 -21.87 4.27
CA ALA A 139 8.78 -21.36 5.57
C ALA A 139 7.50 -22.03 6.06
N ASP A 140 7.44 -22.39 7.33
CA ASP A 140 6.20 -22.86 7.96
C ASP A 140 5.20 -21.71 8.04
N HIS A 141 3.97 -21.97 7.57
CA HIS A 141 2.86 -21.01 7.55
C HIS A 141 1.67 -21.59 8.33
N PRO A 142 1.26 -20.96 9.44
CA PRO A 142 0.21 -21.50 10.29
C PRO A 142 -1.15 -21.45 9.59
N TYR A 143 -1.89 -22.58 9.64
CA TYR A 143 -3.28 -22.57 9.23
C TYR A 143 -4.09 -21.75 10.24
N PRO A 144 -4.78 -20.65 9.82
CA PRO A 144 -5.40 -19.73 10.74
C PRO A 144 -6.65 -20.32 11.40
N SER A 145 -6.99 -19.81 12.60
CA SER A 145 -8.23 -20.11 13.27
C SER A 145 -9.47 -19.61 12.50
N LEU A 146 -10.66 -20.04 12.92
CA LEU A 146 -11.99 -19.57 12.48
C LEU A 146 -12.35 -19.84 11.02
N THR A 147 -11.49 -20.43 10.20
CA THR A 147 -11.80 -20.75 8.81
C THR A 147 -11.73 -22.26 8.55
N LYS A 148 -12.56 -22.73 7.62
CA LYS A 148 -12.51 -24.07 7.04
C LYS A 148 -12.22 -24.00 5.52
N ASN A 149 -11.99 -22.82 5.00
CA ASN A 149 -11.76 -22.58 3.57
C ASN A 149 -10.67 -21.49 3.41
N TYR A 150 -9.40 -21.90 3.60
CA TYR A 150 -8.25 -21.04 3.56
C TYR A 150 -7.64 -21.03 2.16
N HIS A 151 -7.56 -19.87 1.51
CA HIS A 151 -7.15 -19.72 0.12
C HIS A 151 -5.81 -19.04 -0.04
N HIS A 152 -5.09 -19.44 -1.09
CA HIS A 152 -3.93 -18.75 -1.63
C HIS A 152 -4.32 -17.70 -2.67
N GLU A 153 -3.54 -16.63 -2.77
CA GLU A 153 -3.62 -15.60 -3.81
C GLU A 153 -2.21 -15.08 -4.09
N VAL A 154 -1.56 -15.55 -5.17
CA VAL A 154 -0.20 -15.11 -5.54
C VAL A 154 -0.22 -13.75 -6.20
N GLU A 155 0.70 -12.85 -5.79
CA GLU A 155 0.70 -11.45 -6.22
C GLU A 155 2.10 -10.87 -6.39
N LEU A 156 2.24 -9.93 -7.33
CA LEU A 156 3.33 -8.95 -7.30
C LEU A 156 3.05 -7.96 -6.17
N VAL A 157 4.08 -7.60 -5.40
CA VAL A 157 4.01 -6.59 -4.36
C VAL A 157 4.96 -5.44 -4.70
N ALA A 158 4.44 -4.20 -4.73
CA ALA A 158 5.24 -3.00 -4.94
C ALA A 158 5.50 -2.30 -3.60
N ALA A 159 6.75 -1.92 -3.33
CA ALA A 159 7.18 -1.21 -2.13
C ALA A 159 7.54 0.24 -2.47
N LEU A 160 7.03 1.22 -1.72
CA LEU A 160 7.19 2.64 -2.01
C LEU A 160 8.30 3.28 -1.17
N LYS A 161 9.23 4.01 -1.81
CA LYS A 161 10.28 4.84 -1.17
C LYS A 161 9.84 6.27 -0.87
N SER A 162 8.74 6.69 -1.46
CA SER A 162 8.14 8.03 -1.32
C SER A 162 6.66 7.97 -1.69
N GLY A 163 5.96 9.07 -1.62
CA GLY A 163 4.54 9.10 -1.96
C GLY A 163 4.04 10.53 -2.15
N GLY A 164 2.77 10.74 -1.86
CA GLY A 164 2.04 12.00 -2.01
C GLY A 164 0.55 11.75 -2.17
N THR A 165 -0.16 12.78 -2.57
CA THR A 165 -1.58 12.75 -2.94
C THR A 165 -1.75 13.12 -4.42
N ASN A 166 -2.74 12.55 -5.09
CA ASN A 166 -3.06 12.82 -6.51
C ASN A 166 -1.82 12.66 -7.44
N ILE A 167 -1.07 11.57 -7.24
CA ILE A 167 0.13 11.26 -8.05
C ILE A 167 -0.32 10.92 -9.47
N PRO A 168 0.20 11.61 -10.52
CA PRO A 168 -0.11 11.24 -11.90
C PRO A 168 0.47 9.86 -12.23
N ALA A 169 -0.23 9.06 -13.04
CA ALA A 169 0.19 7.70 -13.37
C ALA A 169 1.58 7.65 -14.06
N ASP A 170 1.91 8.64 -14.88
CA ASP A 170 3.21 8.77 -15.54
C ASP A 170 4.38 9.09 -14.60
N LYS A 171 4.10 9.48 -13.34
CA LYS A 171 5.07 9.73 -12.27
C LYS A 171 5.04 8.68 -11.15
N ALA A 172 4.06 7.79 -11.19
CA ALA A 172 3.79 6.86 -10.10
C ALA A 172 4.96 5.90 -9.83
N LEU A 173 5.62 5.40 -10.88
CA LEU A 173 6.74 4.47 -10.73
C LEU A 173 8.00 5.13 -10.14
N ASP A 174 8.15 6.45 -10.20
CA ASP A 174 9.23 7.18 -9.52
C ASP A 174 9.21 6.98 -7.99
N HIS A 175 8.03 6.67 -7.43
CA HIS A 175 7.82 6.40 -6.01
C HIS A 175 8.14 4.96 -5.60
N VAL A 176 8.31 4.04 -6.54
CA VAL A 176 8.60 2.63 -6.24
C VAL A 176 10.06 2.47 -5.84
N TYR A 177 10.30 1.82 -4.69
CA TYR A 177 11.61 1.37 -4.26
C TYR A 177 12.00 0.05 -4.92
N GLY A 178 11.06 -0.91 -4.94
CA GLY A 178 11.30 -2.25 -5.44
C GLY A 178 10.06 -3.12 -5.39
N TYR A 179 10.27 -4.39 -5.66
CA TYR A 179 9.21 -5.37 -5.80
C TYR A 179 9.53 -6.64 -5.02
N ALA A 180 8.47 -7.35 -4.63
CA ALA A 180 8.56 -8.66 -4.01
C ALA A 180 7.48 -9.60 -4.56
N LEU A 181 7.67 -10.90 -4.39
CA LEU A 181 6.64 -11.90 -4.60
C LEU A 181 5.89 -12.12 -3.28
N GLY A 182 4.56 -12.11 -3.31
CA GLY A 182 3.74 -12.23 -2.11
C GLY A 182 2.54 -13.17 -2.25
N LEU A 183 1.90 -13.45 -1.11
CA LEU A 183 0.62 -14.14 -1.03
C LEU A 183 -0.35 -13.31 -0.19
N ASP A 184 -1.51 -12.95 -0.77
CA ASP A 184 -2.65 -12.38 -0.05
C ASP A 184 -3.52 -13.52 0.50
N MET A 185 -3.09 -14.10 1.62
CA MET A 185 -3.78 -15.25 2.22
C MET A 185 -5.16 -14.85 2.75
N THR A 186 -6.15 -15.71 2.50
CA THR A 186 -7.55 -15.35 2.66
C THR A 186 -8.35 -16.42 3.39
N ARG A 187 -9.03 -16.07 4.49
CA ARG A 187 -10.11 -16.85 5.09
C ARG A 187 -11.37 -16.67 4.24
N ARG A 188 -11.49 -17.50 3.21
CA ARG A 188 -12.45 -17.29 2.11
C ARG A 188 -13.93 -17.38 2.54
N ASP A 189 -14.24 -18.30 3.40
CA ASP A 189 -15.59 -18.47 3.98
C ASP A 189 -16.00 -17.21 4.75
N LEU A 190 -15.11 -16.64 5.56
CA LEU A 190 -15.38 -15.42 6.33
C LEU A 190 -15.49 -14.19 5.42
N GLN A 191 -14.62 -14.07 4.43
CA GLN A 191 -14.72 -12.99 3.44
C GLN A 191 -16.06 -13.06 2.68
N ASN A 192 -16.46 -14.25 2.22
CA ASN A 192 -17.72 -14.43 1.49
C ASN A 192 -18.92 -14.13 2.38
N GLY A 193 -18.91 -14.53 3.64
CA GLY A 193 -19.95 -14.20 4.60
C GLY A 193 -20.12 -12.70 4.80
N MET A 194 -19.01 -11.98 4.99
CA MET A 194 -19.03 -10.53 5.11
C MET A 194 -19.52 -9.86 3.82
N ALA A 195 -19.04 -10.31 2.66
CA ALA A 195 -19.45 -9.77 1.37
C ALA A 195 -20.96 -9.95 1.11
N ALA A 196 -21.53 -11.11 1.45
CA ALA A 196 -22.95 -11.38 1.30
C ALA A 196 -23.82 -10.43 2.16
N GLU A 197 -23.31 -10.05 3.33
CA GLU A 197 -23.96 -9.10 4.24
C GLU A 197 -23.59 -7.63 3.96
N LYS A 198 -22.80 -7.36 2.90
CA LYS A 198 -22.26 -6.03 2.55
C LYS A 198 -21.45 -5.39 3.68
N LYS A 199 -20.75 -6.20 4.46
CA LYS A 199 -19.87 -5.83 5.56
C LYS A 199 -18.40 -5.80 5.10
N PRO A 200 -17.51 -5.10 5.83
CA PRO A 200 -16.07 -5.07 5.56
C PRO A 200 -15.43 -6.47 5.59
N TRP A 201 -14.32 -6.66 4.89
CA TRP A 201 -13.66 -7.95 4.69
C TRP A 201 -12.57 -8.28 5.72
N GLU A 202 -12.33 -7.40 6.69
CA GLU A 202 -11.21 -7.49 7.64
C GLU A 202 -11.06 -8.86 8.28
N ILE A 203 -12.17 -9.47 8.74
CA ILE A 203 -12.12 -10.81 9.36
C ILE A 203 -11.60 -11.90 8.41
N GLY A 204 -11.78 -11.70 7.10
CA GLY A 204 -11.33 -12.61 6.05
C GLY A 204 -9.95 -12.28 5.48
N LYS A 205 -9.49 -11.03 5.63
CA LYS A 205 -8.31 -10.51 4.95
C LYS A 205 -7.23 -9.96 5.89
N SER A 206 -7.62 -9.47 7.08
CA SER A 206 -6.74 -8.75 8.01
C SER A 206 -6.51 -9.55 9.28
N PHE A 207 -5.64 -10.58 9.22
CA PHE A 207 -5.33 -11.48 10.32
C PHE A 207 -3.83 -11.81 10.33
N ASP A 208 -3.34 -12.40 11.42
CA ASP A 208 -1.93 -12.74 11.62
C ASP A 208 -1.40 -13.62 10.48
N HIS A 209 -0.22 -13.30 9.96
CA HIS A 209 0.44 -13.96 8.83
C HIS A 209 -0.31 -13.89 7.50
N ALA A 210 -1.34 -13.07 7.37
CA ALA A 210 -2.14 -12.98 6.14
C ALA A 210 -1.40 -12.33 4.95
N ALA A 211 -0.27 -11.67 5.20
CA ALA A 211 0.58 -11.03 4.19
C ALA A 211 1.93 -11.75 4.12
N VAL A 212 2.00 -12.85 3.38
CA VAL A 212 3.26 -13.58 3.15
C VAL A 212 4.06 -12.86 2.08
N LEU A 213 5.37 -12.70 2.29
CA LEU A 213 6.19 -11.86 1.43
C LEU A 213 7.64 -12.35 1.37
N GLY A 214 8.19 -12.49 0.16
CA GLY A 214 9.62 -12.61 -0.08
C GLY A 214 10.36 -11.29 0.16
N PRO A 215 11.70 -11.25 0.12
CA PRO A 215 12.47 -10.03 0.25
C PRO A 215 12.21 -9.07 -0.92
N ILE A 216 12.40 -7.76 -0.66
CA ILE A 216 12.26 -6.74 -1.70
C ILE A 216 13.49 -6.73 -2.59
N HIS A 217 13.26 -6.72 -3.90
CA HIS A 217 14.26 -6.51 -4.96
C HIS A 217 14.20 -5.06 -5.44
N PRO A 218 15.27 -4.27 -5.28
CA PRO A 218 15.27 -2.87 -5.70
C PRO A 218 14.97 -2.70 -7.20
N ALA A 219 14.05 -1.81 -7.55
CA ALA A 219 13.69 -1.52 -8.94
C ALA A 219 14.88 -0.97 -9.76
N SER A 220 15.88 -0.39 -9.10
CA SER A 220 17.15 0.00 -9.74
C SER A 220 17.94 -1.18 -10.32
N LYS A 221 17.66 -2.41 -9.86
CA LYS A 221 18.30 -3.65 -10.35
C LYS A 221 17.39 -4.47 -11.24
N THR A 222 16.08 -4.52 -10.96
CA THR A 222 15.11 -5.33 -11.72
C THR A 222 14.43 -4.59 -12.85
N GLY A 223 14.41 -3.26 -12.82
CA GLY A 223 13.47 -2.46 -13.60
C GLY A 223 12.07 -2.51 -13.00
N HIS A 224 11.09 -2.00 -13.76
CA HIS A 224 9.68 -2.05 -13.39
C HIS A 224 8.97 -3.21 -14.09
N PHE A 225 8.07 -3.89 -13.37
CA PHE A 225 7.32 -5.04 -13.86
C PHE A 225 6.00 -4.58 -14.51
N GLU A 226 5.94 -4.60 -15.85
CA GLU A 226 4.72 -4.36 -16.63
C GLU A 226 4.17 -5.67 -17.23
N LYS A 227 5.02 -6.69 -17.32
CA LYS A 227 4.74 -8.02 -17.83
C LYS A 227 5.65 -9.04 -17.14
N GLY A 228 5.36 -10.32 -17.32
CA GLY A 228 6.14 -11.42 -16.78
C GLY A 228 5.23 -12.51 -16.22
N ALA A 229 5.63 -13.76 -16.39
CA ALA A 229 4.85 -14.89 -15.93
C ALA A 229 4.78 -14.92 -14.39
N ILE A 230 3.56 -15.09 -13.85
CA ILE A 230 3.30 -15.29 -12.43
C ILE A 230 2.54 -16.61 -12.25
N SER A 231 2.95 -17.43 -11.27
CA SER A 231 2.31 -18.72 -11.03
C SER A 231 2.43 -19.18 -9.58
N LEU A 232 1.52 -20.08 -9.20
CA LEU A 232 1.55 -20.80 -7.93
C LEU A 232 1.24 -22.28 -8.16
N ALA A 233 2.07 -23.15 -7.59
CA ALA A 233 1.83 -24.59 -7.55
C ALA A 233 1.62 -25.06 -6.09
N ILE A 234 0.74 -26.04 -5.90
CA ILE A 234 0.55 -26.76 -4.64
C ILE A 234 0.98 -28.20 -4.84
N ASN A 235 1.93 -28.67 -4.03
CA ASN A 235 2.47 -30.02 -4.09
C ASN A 235 2.91 -30.40 -5.52
N GLY A 236 3.55 -29.48 -6.24
CA GLY A 236 4.02 -29.64 -7.62
C GLY A 236 2.95 -29.45 -8.70
N THR A 237 1.67 -29.31 -8.36
CA THR A 237 0.59 -29.07 -9.33
C THR A 237 0.29 -27.59 -9.45
N VAL A 238 0.45 -27.00 -10.64
CA VAL A 238 0.14 -25.59 -10.92
C VAL A 238 -1.36 -25.33 -10.70
N LYS A 239 -1.67 -24.33 -9.88
CA LYS A 239 -3.02 -23.88 -9.57
C LYS A 239 -3.32 -22.52 -10.19
N GLN A 240 -2.42 -21.54 -10.03
CA GLN A 240 -2.53 -20.23 -10.66
C GLN A 240 -1.42 -20.07 -11.69
N SER A 241 -1.74 -19.52 -12.86
CA SER A 241 -0.77 -19.22 -13.92
C SER A 241 -1.31 -18.11 -14.80
N SER A 242 -0.59 -16.99 -14.87
CA SER A 242 -0.98 -15.81 -15.63
C SER A 242 0.25 -15.00 -16.03
N ASP A 243 0.02 -13.77 -16.49
CA ASP A 243 1.06 -12.78 -16.80
C ASP A 243 0.67 -11.42 -16.22
N LEU A 244 1.64 -10.65 -15.73
CA LEU A 244 1.41 -9.34 -15.12
C LEU A 244 0.73 -8.35 -16.09
N SER A 245 0.94 -8.50 -17.41
CA SER A 245 0.25 -7.70 -18.43
C SER A 245 -1.28 -7.91 -18.48
N LYS A 246 -1.80 -8.92 -17.75
CA LYS A 246 -3.24 -9.18 -17.61
C LYS A 246 -3.88 -8.41 -16.45
N MET A 247 -3.10 -7.65 -15.66
CA MET A 247 -3.67 -6.75 -14.68
C MET A 247 -4.57 -5.71 -15.35
N ILE A 248 -5.76 -5.48 -14.78
CA ILE A 248 -6.71 -4.45 -15.24
C ILE A 248 -6.12 -3.05 -14.98
N TRP A 249 -5.52 -2.87 -13.82
CA TRP A 249 -4.84 -1.66 -13.38
C TRP A 249 -3.37 -1.97 -13.15
N SER A 250 -2.48 -1.39 -13.93
CA SER A 250 -1.03 -1.49 -13.74
C SER A 250 -0.59 -0.92 -12.40
N VAL A 251 0.61 -1.27 -11.91
CA VAL A 251 1.14 -0.73 -10.65
C VAL A 251 1.15 0.80 -10.65
N ALA A 252 1.47 1.44 -11.77
CA ALA A 252 1.44 2.90 -11.91
C ALA A 252 0.03 3.46 -11.67
N GLU A 253 -0.98 2.86 -12.28
CA GLU A 253 -2.37 3.27 -12.13
C GLU A 253 -2.91 2.97 -10.73
N GLN A 254 -2.50 1.87 -10.12
CA GLN A 254 -2.85 1.54 -8.72
C GLN A 254 -2.33 2.61 -7.76
N ILE A 255 -1.06 3.03 -7.90
CA ILE A 255 -0.46 4.11 -7.10
C ILE A 255 -1.23 5.42 -7.33
N ALA A 256 -1.52 5.76 -8.59
CA ALA A 256 -2.30 6.96 -8.92
C ALA A 256 -3.67 6.93 -8.23
N LYS A 257 -4.41 5.83 -8.37
CA LYS A 257 -5.74 5.67 -7.77
C LYS A 257 -5.74 5.64 -6.25
N LEU A 258 -4.78 4.95 -5.63
CA LEU A 258 -4.61 4.97 -4.18
C LEU A 258 -4.31 6.39 -3.67
N SER A 259 -3.50 7.16 -4.40
CA SER A 259 -3.12 8.52 -4.00
C SER A 259 -4.25 9.55 -4.11
N GLU A 260 -5.33 9.25 -4.82
CA GLU A 260 -6.57 10.05 -4.81
C GLU A 260 -7.29 9.95 -3.45
N ALA A 261 -7.22 8.77 -2.80
CA ALA A 261 -7.92 8.49 -1.54
C ALA A 261 -7.03 8.59 -0.31
N PHE A 262 -5.71 8.38 -0.45
CA PHE A 262 -4.75 8.29 0.66
C PHE A 262 -3.50 9.13 0.36
N GLU A 263 -2.95 9.76 1.37
CA GLU A 263 -1.57 10.28 1.29
C GLU A 263 -0.59 9.10 1.40
N LEU A 264 -0.03 8.67 0.26
CA LEU A 264 0.98 7.61 0.21
C LEU A 264 2.31 8.13 0.75
N LYS A 265 3.11 7.24 1.34
CA LYS A 265 4.43 7.59 1.93
C LYS A 265 5.44 6.46 1.75
N ALA A 266 6.70 6.77 2.02
CA ALA A 266 7.74 5.77 2.18
C ALA A 266 7.31 4.71 3.21
N GLY A 267 7.56 3.44 2.92
CA GLY A 267 7.14 2.33 3.75
C GLY A 267 5.77 1.72 3.40
N ASP A 268 4.98 2.34 2.52
CA ASP A 268 3.76 1.73 2.02
C ASP A 268 4.09 0.60 1.04
N ILE A 269 3.35 -0.51 1.12
CA ILE A 269 3.42 -1.62 0.17
C ILE A 269 2.04 -1.88 -0.43
N ILE A 270 2.03 -2.36 -1.68
CA ILE A 270 0.82 -2.58 -2.46
C ILE A 270 0.84 -4.02 -3.00
N TYR A 271 -0.07 -4.85 -2.53
CA TYR A 271 -0.41 -6.13 -3.14
C TYR A 271 -1.28 -5.84 -4.36
N SER A 272 -0.79 -6.22 -5.53
CA SER A 272 -1.30 -5.72 -6.82
C SER A 272 -2.54 -6.45 -7.34
N GLY A 273 -3.02 -7.46 -6.64
CA GLY A 273 -4.09 -8.34 -7.07
C GLY A 273 -3.59 -9.66 -7.63
N THR A 274 -4.40 -10.69 -7.50
CA THR A 274 -4.10 -12.09 -7.87
C THR A 274 -4.79 -12.49 -9.16
N PRO A 275 -4.19 -13.40 -9.98
CA PRO A 275 -4.88 -14.02 -11.11
C PRO A 275 -5.98 -15.00 -10.65
N GLU A 276 -6.71 -15.53 -11.60
CA GLU A 276 -7.74 -16.55 -11.44
C GLU A 276 -7.23 -17.86 -10.84
N ASN A 277 -8.15 -18.77 -10.52
CA ASN A 277 -7.91 -20.09 -9.92
C ASN A 277 -7.37 -20.02 -8.48
N VAL A 278 -7.84 -19.03 -7.71
CA VAL A 278 -7.66 -19.03 -6.26
C VAL A 278 -8.35 -20.26 -5.67
N GLY A 279 -7.73 -20.90 -4.68
CA GLY A 279 -8.28 -22.16 -4.17
C GLY A 279 -7.84 -22.48 -2.74
N PRO A 280 -8.47 -23.50 -2.14
CA PRO A 280 -8.18 -23.90 -0.77
C PRO A 280 -6.82 -24.55 -0.64
N VAL A 281 -6.22 -24.37 0.53
CA VAL A 281 -5.06 -25.09 1.02
C VAL A 281 -5.41 -25.82 2.31
N VAL A 282 -4.69 -26.90 2.58
CA VAL A 282 -4.83 -27.70 3.81
C VAL A 282 -3.48 -27.88 4.50
N LYS A 283 -3.49 -28.26 5.76
CA LYS A 283 -2.28 -28.58 6.50
C LYS A 283 -1.47 -29.68 5.77
N GLY A 284 -0.19 -29.45 5.65
CA GLY A 284 0.74 -30.31 4.90
C GLY A 284 1.03 -29.86 3.47
N ASP A 285 0.19 -29.00 2.89
CA ASP A 285 0.44 -28.47 1.55
C ASP A 285 1.70 -27.62 1.50
N VAL A 286 2.48 -27.80 0.41
CA VAL A 286 3.63 -26.97 0.07
C VAL A 286 3.27 -26.12 -1.15
N LEU A 287 3.32 -24.80 -0.97
CA LEU A 287 3.07 -23.81 -2.02
C LEU A 287 4.40 -23.34 -2.59
N LEU A 288 4.53 -23.37 -3.92
CA LEU A 288 5.64 -22.80 -4.67
C LEU A 288 5.13 -21.66 -5.54
N CYS A 289 5.54 -20.44 -5.22
CA CYS A 289 5.19 -19.22 -5.94
C CYS A 289 6.34 -18.77 -6.83
N LYS A 290 6.04 -18.36 -8.06
CA LYS A 290 7.03 -17.89 -9.04
C LYS A 290 6.56 -16.60 -9.69
N LEU A 291 7.53 -15.72 -9.91
CA LEU A 291 7.37 -14.54 -10.74
C LEU A 291 8.63 -14.38 -11.58
N GLU A 292 8.48 -14.26 -12.89
CA GLU A 292 9.58 -14.05 -13.81
C GLU A 292 10.39 -12.80 -13.39
N GLY A 293 11.70 -12.98 -13.21
CA GLY A 293 12.61 -11.91 -12.75
C GLY A 293 12.80 -11.81 -11.23
N LEU A 294 12.07 -12.58 -10.41
CA LEU A 294 12.28 -12.70 -8.98
C LEU A 294 12.56 -14.16 -8.57
N PRO A 295 13.28 -14.38 -7.45
CA PRO A 295 13.43 -15.73 -6.89
C PRO A 295 12.10 -16.35 -6.49
N ASP A 296 12.04 -17.68 -6.57
CA ASP A 296 10.90 -18.46 -6.08
C ASP A 296 10.70 -18.25 -4.57
N MET A 297 9.45 -18.29 -4.13
CA MET A 297 9.05 -18.25 -2.72
C MET A 297 8.24 -19.49 -2.37
N SER A 298 8.57 -20.16 -1.26
CA SER A 298 7.88 -21.38 -0.84
C SER A 298 7.43 -21.29 0.62
N ILE A 299 6.22 -21.80 0.88
CA ILE A 299 5.68 -21.99 2.23
C ILE A 299 5.07 -23.39 2.37
N LYS A 300 5.05 -23.89 3.61
CA LYS A 300 4.35 -25.12 4.00
C LYS A 300 3.26 -24.78 5.00
N ILE A 301 2.05 -25.22 4.75
CA ILE A 301 0.90 -25.03 5.67
C ILE A 301 1.02 -25.99 6.85
N VAL A 302 1.06 -25.50 8.10
CA VAL A 302 1.24 -26.26 9.33
C VAL A 302 0.07 -26.13 10.33
#